data_2a68a5bf47a47a70f18f99799e45e36e
#
_entry.id   2a68a5bf47a47a70f18f99799e45e36e
#
_cell.length_a   1.000
_cell.length_b   1.000
_cell.length_c   1.000
_cell.angle_alpha   90.00
_cell.angle_beta   90.00
_cell.angle_gamma   90.00
#
_symmetry.space_group_name_H-M   'P 1'
#
loop_
_entity.id
_entity.type
_entity.pdbx_description
1 polymer ?
#
loop_
_entity_poly.entity_id
_entity_poly.type
_entity_poly.pdbx_seq_one_letter_code
_entity_poly.pdbx_strand_id
1 'polypeptide(L)'
;STSWQDHRINIIDTPGHVDFTIEVERSMRVLDGVIAVFCAVGGVQPQSETVWRQADRYSVPRMVFVNKMDRTGADFLKVYNQIKDRLKANAVPIQLPIGAEGDLSGIIDLVSNKAYLYKNDLGTDIEEAPIPDDMKDLSDEWRSKLMESIAENDEDLIEVFLEKGELSEEQLKNGIREGVLKHGLVPMLCGSAFKNKGVQLVLDAVVDYLPAPVDVKPIQGILPNGKEDIRPSDDSAPFSALAFKVMSDPYGKLTFVRMYSGVLSKGSYVMNSTKDAKERISRLVILKADEREEVDELRAGD
;
A
#
# COMPACT_ATOMS: atom_id res chain seq x y z
N SER A 1 4.82 12.70 3.51
CA SER A 1 5.00 11.60 4.47
C SER A 1 4.09 11.76 5.68
N THR A 2 3.79 10.67 6.34
CA THR A 2 3.06 10.60 7.62
C THR A 2 3.72 9.58 8.53
N SER A 3 3.37 9.60 9.82
CA SER A 3 3.82 8.61 10.80
C SER A 3 2.62 7.83 11.33
N TRP A 4 2.76 6.52 11.47
CA TRP A 4 1.74 5.63 12.02
C TRP A 4 2.42 4.46 12.75
N GLN A 5 2.05 4.20 14.02
CA GLN A 5 2.62 3.11 14.84
C GLN A 5 4.16 3.05 14.77
N ASP A 6 4.82 4.18 15.02
CA ASP A 6 6.29 4.33 14.93
C ASP A 6 6.93 4.04 13.56
N HIS A 7 6.09 3.91 12.52
CA HIS A 7 6.55 3.78 11.13
C HIS A 7 6.37 5.09 10.39
N ARG A 8 7.37 5.43 9.54
CA ARG A 8 7.25 6.51 8.58
C ARG A 8 6.71 5.96 7.27
N ILE A 9 5.62 6.53 6.78
CA ILE A 9 4.99 6.17 5.51
C ILE A 9 5.18 7.32 4.53
N ASN A 10 5.92 7.10 3.47
CA ASN A 10 6.09 8.03 2.37
C ASN A 10 5.02 7.78 1.33
N ILE A 11 4.17 8.77 1.09
CA ILE A 11 3.00 8.65 0.22
C ILE A 11 3.25 9.40 -1.08
N ILE A 12 3.06 8.71 -2.20
CA ILE A 12 2.98 9.30 -3.53
C ILE A 12 1.54 9.15 -4.00
N ASP A 13 0.84 10.27 -4.10
CA ASP A 13 -0.51 10.30 -4.67
C ASP A 13 -0.42 10.49 -6.18
N THR A 14 -1.13 9.64 -6.92
CA THR A 14 -1.15 9.68 -8.38
C THR A 14 -2.56 9.95 -8.89
N PRO A 15 -2.74 10.93 -9.80
CA PRO A 15 -4.05 11.18 -10.40
C PRO A 15 -4.55 9.97 -11.18
N GLY A 16 -5.84 9.65 -11.04
CA GLY A 16 -6.47 8.53 -11.75
C GLY A 16 -6.83 8.78 -13.22
N HIS A 17 -6.49 9.95 -13.80
CA HIS A 17 -6.84 10.29 -15.18
C HIS A 17 -5.82 9.75 -16.18
N VAL A 18 -6.31 9.37 -17.36
CA VAL A 18 -5.49 8.78 -18.45
C VAL A 18 -4.35 9.68 -18.88
N ASP A 19 -4.52 10.99 -18.79
CA ASP A 19 -3.51 12.00 -19.18
C ASP A 19 -2.24 11.94 -18.30
N PHE A 20 -2.33 11.33 -17.11
CA PHE A 20 -1.22 11.21 -16.16
C PHE A 20 -0.56 9.82 -16.14
N THR A 21 -0.80 9.00 -17.16
CA THR A 21 -0.25 7.62 -17.25
C THR A 21 1.27 7.58 -17.08
N ILE A 22 1.99 8.57 -17.63
CA ILE A 22 3.47 8.66 -17.52
C ILE A 22 3.90 8.96 -16.08
N GLU A 23 3.14 9.78 -15.34
CA GLU A 23 3.44 10.07 -13.93
C GLU A 23 3.22 8.85 -13.05
N VAL A 24 2.15 8.11 -13.31
CA VAL A 24 1.87 6.84 -12.64
C VAL A 24 3.00 5.84 -12.90
N GLU A 25 3.43 5.69 -14.16
CA GLU A 25 4.51 4.77 -14.53
C GLU A 25 5.85 5.13 -13.85
N ARG A 26 6.19 6.43 -13.79
CA ARG A 26 7.39 6.89 -13.08
C ARG A 26 7.32 6.57 -11.59
N SER A 27 6.15 6.75 -10.99
CA SER A 27 5.92 6.43 -9.58
C SER A 27 6.05 4.93 -9.31
N MET A 28 5.49 4.07 -10.17
CA MET A 28 5.57 2.60 -10.02
C MET A 28 7.01 2.07 -9.93
N ARG A 29 7.98 2.77 -10.51
CA ARG A 29 9.40 2.37 -10.45
C ARG A 29 10.06 2.57 -9.09
N VAL A 30 9.46 3.39 -8.23
CA VAL A 30 10.05 3.77 -6.94
C VAL A 30 9.21 3.36 -5.74
N LEU A 31 8.03 2.77 -5.97
CA LEU A 31 7.12 2.33 -4.93
C LEU A 31 7.53 0.96 -4.38
N ASP A 32 7.42 0.79 -3.06
CA ASP A 32 7.54 -0.51 -2.41
C ASP A 32 6.19 -1.24 -2.43
N GLY A 33 5.08 -0.52 -2.30
CA GLY A 33 3.73 -1.06 -2.35
C GLY A 33 2.71 -0.06 -2.86
N VAL A 34 1.52 -0.52 -3.21
CA VAL A 34 0.43 0.27 -3.77
C VAL A 34 -0.87 0.03 -3.00
N ILE A 35 -1.61 1.09 -2.74
CA ILE A 35 -3.02 1.03 -2.38
C ILE A 35 -3.84 1.41 -3.61
N ALA A 36 -4.52 0.43 -4.21
CA ALA A 36 -5.44 0.66 -5.32
C ALA A 36 -6.82 1.06 -4.78
N VAL A 37 -7.22 2.30 -5.02
CA VAL A 37 -8.49 2.85 -4.51
C VAL A 37 -9.59 2.69 -5.56
N PHE A 38 -10.62 1.92 -5.24
CA PHE A 38 -11.80 1.73 -6.09
C PHE A 38 -13.02 2.42 -5.50
N CYS A 39 -13.88 2.95 -6.36
CA CYS A 39 -15.16 3.51 -5.94
C CYS A 39 -16.16 2.36 -5.70
N ALA A 40 -16.81 2.34 -4.53
CA ALA A 40 -17.81 1.33 -4.18
C ALA A 40 -19.03 1.31 -5.14
N VAL A 41 -19.31 2.43 -5.81
CA VAL A 41 -20.40 2.55 -6.78
C VAL A 41 -19.92 2.22 -8.20
N GLY A 42 -18.83 2.85 -8.63
CA GLY A 42 -18.29 2.73 -9.99
C GLY A 42 -17.52 1.41 -10.24
N GLY A 43 -16.96 0.83 -9.21
CA GLY A 43 -16.17 -0.40 -9.31
C GLY A 43 -14.92 -0.27 -10.20
N VAL A 44 -14.63 -1.30 -10.96
CA VAL A 44 -13.49 -1.34 -11.89
C VAL A 44 -13.82 -0.57 -13.17
N GLN A 45 -13.03 0.44 -13.46
CA GLN A 45 -13.14 1.30 -14.64
C GLN A 45 -11.92 1.11 -15.56
N PRO A 46 -11.97 1.55 -16.84
CA PRO A 46 -10.84 1.38 -17.77
C PRO A 46 -9.53 1.97 -17.27
N GLN A 47 -9.58 3.10 -16.56
CA GLN A 47 -8.41 3.72 -15.94
C GLN A 47 -7.79 2.81 -14.87
N SER A 48 -8.64 2.18 -14.05
CA SER A 48 -8.19 1.23 -13.03
C SER A 48 -7.45 0.04 -13.64
N GLU A 49 -7.95 -0.48 -14.78
CA GLU A 49 -7.29 -1.59 -15.50
C GLU A 49 -5.90 -1.19 -16.02
N THR A 50 -5.77 0.05 -16.54
CA THR A 50 -4.50 0.56 -17.05
C THR A 50 -3.46 0.66 -15.93
N VAL A 51 -3.82 1.27 -14.80
CA VAL A 51 -2.93 1.42 -13.65
C VAL A 51 -2.59 0.05 -13.04
N TRP A 52 -3.57 -0.87 -13.00
CA TRP A 52 -3.36 -2.22 -12.51
C TRP A 52 -2.31 -2.98 -13.33
N ARG A 53 -2.40 -2.92 -14.67
CA ARG A 53 -1.41 -3.53 -15.58
C ARG A 53 -0.02 -2.92 -15.43
N GLN A 54 0.08 -1.63 -15.14
CA GLN A 54 1.37 -1.00 -14.83
C GLN A 54 1.96 -1.57 -13.55
N ALA A 55 1.15 -1.71 -12.49
CA ALA A 55 1.60 -2.32 -11.25
C ALA A 55 2.03 -3.80 -11.45
N ASP A 56 1.36 -4.56 -12.33
CA ASP A 56 1.78 -5.91 -12.73
C ASP A 56 3.14 -5.89 -13.42
N ARG A 57 3.33 -4.97 -14.37
CA ARG A 57 4.59 -4.85 -15.13
C ARG A 57 5.79 -4.60 -14.21
N TYR A 58 5.60 -3.82 -13.15
CA TYR A 58 6.66 -3.51 -12.18
C TYR A 58 6.66 -4.47 -10.99
N SER A 59 5.79 -5.47 -10.97
CA SER A 59 5.64 -6.45 -9.88
C SER A 59 5.50 -5.80 -8.51
N VAL A 60 4.76 -4.68 -8.43
CA VAL A 60 4.57 -3.96 -7.17
C VAL A 60 3.48 -4.65 -6.36
N PRO A 61 3.78 -5.09 -5.11
CA PRO A 61 2.79 -5.61 -4.19
C PRO A 61 1.70 -4.57 -3.91
N ARG A 62 0.47 -5.04 -3.72
CA ARG A 62 -0.66 -4.11 -3.58
C ARG A 62 -1.75 -4.62 -2.66
N MET A 63 -2.53 -3.68 -2.17
CA MET A 63 -3.80 -3.94 -1.53
C MET A 63 -4.89 -3.03 -2.12
N VAL A 64 -6.14 -3.35 -1.89
CA VAL A 64 -7.30 -2.62 -2.41
C VAL A 64 -8.03 -1.93 -1.27
N PHE A 65 -8.40 -0.67 -1.48
CA PHE A 65 -9.34 0.04 -0.63
C PHE A 65 -10.59 0.42 -1.42
N VAL A 66 -11.73 -0.19 -1.07
CA VAL A 66 -13.03 0.13 -1.66
C VAL A 66 -13.60 1.34 -0.92
N ASN A 67 -13.43 2.50 -1.53
CA ASN A 67 -13.77 3.81 -0.97
C ASN A 67 -15.19 4.24 -1.36
N LYS A 68 -15.70 5.23 -0.68
CA LYS A 68 -17.04 5.81 -0.88
C LYS A 68 -18.18 4.83 -0.59
N MET A 69 -17.99 3.99 0.43
CA MET A 69 -19.03 3.08 0.92
C MET A 69 -20.27 3.82 1.48
N ASP A 70 -20.14 5.12 1.76
CA ASP A 70 -21.19 6.03 2.21
C ASP A 70 -22.11 6.54 1.07
N ARG A 71 -21.79 6.27 -0.18
CA ARG A 71 -22.56 6.76 -1.33
C ARG A 71 -23.67 5.82 -1.75
N THR A 72 -24.78 6.39 -2.25
CA THR A 72 -25.90 5.63 -2.80
C THR A 72 -25.43 4.72 -3.94
N GLY A 73 -25.81 3.45 -3.88
CA GLY A 73 -25.39 2.40 -4.82
C GLY A 73 -24.03 1.76 -4.48
N ALA A 74 -23.48 2.02 -3.30
CA ALA A 74 -22.24 1.38 -2.84
C ALA A 74 -22.45 -0.12 -2.60
N ASP A 75 -21.57 -0.95 -3.18
CA ASP A 75 -21.62 -2.40 -3.04
C ASP A 75 -20.20 -2.97 -3.06
N PHE A 76 -19.73 -3.39 -1.90
CA PHE A 76 -18.38 -3.95 -1.70
C PHE A 76 -18.18 -5.27 -2.46
N LEU A 77 -19.13 -6.19 -2.37
CA LEU A 77 -19.01 -7.51 -2.98
C LEU A 77 -19.09 -7.46 -4.51
N LYS A 78 -19.87 -6.53 -5.05
CA LYS A 78 -19.87 -6.25 -6.49
C LYS A 78 -18.50 -5.82 -6.98
N VAL A 79 -17.82 -4.92 -6.24
CA VAL A 79 -16.46 -4.47 -6.59
C VAL A 79 -15.47 -5.62 -6.47
N TYR A 80 -15.56 -6.43 -5.42
CA TYR A 80 -14.75 -7.64 -5.27
C TYR A 80 -14.87 -8.57 -6.49
N ASN A 81 -16.08 -8.89 -6.90
CA ASN A 81 -16.30 -9.74 -8.08
C ASN A 81 -15.72 -9.13 -9.36
N GLN A 82 -15.88 -7.81 -9.56
CA GLN A 82 -15.29 -7.12 -10.69
C GLN A 82 -13.76 -7.17 -10.70
N ILE A 83 -13.12 -7.03 -9.54
CA ILE A 83 -11.67 -7.13 -9.41
C ILE A 83 -11.19 -8.54 -9.78
N LYS A 84 -11.86 -9.57 -9.29
CA LYS A 84 -11.55 -10.96 -9.68
C LYS A 84 -11.75 -11.21 -11.16
N ASP A 85 -12.88 -10.80 -11.71
CA ASP A 85 -13.26 -11.15 -13.08
C ASP A 85 -12.51 -10.34 -14.13
N ARG A 86 -12.34 -9.02 -13.92
CA ARG A 86 -11.76 -8.11 -14.90
C ARG A 86 -10.26 -7.95 -14.75
N LEU A 87 -9.75 -7.91 -13.51
CA LEU A 87 -8.33 -7.74 -13.24
C LEU A 87 -7.59 -9.08 -13.05
N LYS A 88 -8.34 -10.18 -12.91
CA LYS A 88 -7.78 -11.54 -12.63
C LYS A 88 -6.90 -11.55 -11.38
N ALA A 89 -7.20 -10.67 -10.43
CA ALA A 89 -6.42 -10.52 -9.21
C ALA A 89 -6.74 -11.65 -8.22
N ASN A 90 -5.72 -12.08 -7.48
CA ASN A 90 -5.90 -12.95 -6.31
C ASN A 90 -6.37 -12.10 -5.11
N ALA A 91 -7.57 -11.53 -5.25
CA ALA A 91 -8.15 -10.62 -4.28
C ALA A 91 -8.85 -11.38 -3.15
N VAL A 92 -8.59 -10.98 -1.92
CA VAL A 92 -9.19 -11.58 -0.72
C VAL A 92 -9.67 -10.47 0.21
N PRO A 93 -10.98 -10.38 0.50
CA PRO A 93 -11.49 -9.51 1.54
C PRO A 93 -10.89 -9.84 2.90
N ILE A 94 -10.32 -8.85 3.56
CA ILE A 94 -9.90 -8.93 4.97
C ILE A 94 -10.82 -8.12 5.87
N GLN A 95 -11.77 -7.41 5.27
CA GLN A 95 -12.79 -6.62 5.93
C GLN A 95 -14.14 -6.77 5.23
N LEU A 96 -15.21 -6.55 5.98
CA LEU A 96 -16.56 -6.38 5.45
C LEU A 96 -17.18 -5.09 6.00
N PRO A 97 -17.97 -4.34 5.21
CA PRO A 97 -18.68 -3.17 5.71
C PRO A 97 -19.88 -3.60 6.56
N ILE A 98 -20.16 -2.85 7.62
CA ILE A 98 -21.41 -2.93 8.39
C ILE A 98 -22.32 -1.82 7.88
N GLY A 99 -23.33 -2.20 7.12
CA GLY A 99 -24.17 -1.27 6.37
C GLY A 99 -23.48 -0.74 5.12
N ALA A 100 -24.21 0.08 4.39
CA ALA A 100 -23.74 0.79 3.19
C ALA A 100 -24.49 2.11 3.07
N GLU A 101 -24.03 3.00 2.18
CA GLU A 101 -24.65 4.28 1.93
C GLU A 101 -24.74 5.13 3.22
N GLY A 102 -25.92 5.71 3.51
CA GLY A 102 -26.15 6.47 4.73
C GLY A 102 -26.08 5.64 6.02
N ASP A 103 -26.23 4.33 5.93
CA ASP A 103 -26.25 3.40 7.06
C ASP A 103 -24.88 2.76 7.33
N LEU A 104 -23.81 3.23 6.67
CA LEU A 104 -22.45 2.77 6.94
C LEU A 104 -22.05 3.11 8.37
N SER A 105 -22.14 2.13 9.27
CA SER A 105 -21.93 2.29 10.71
C SER A 105 -20.61 1.72 11.22
N GLY A 106 -20.00 0.78 10.49
CA GLY A 106 -18.80 0.12 10.95
C GLY A 106 -18.12 -0.75 9.91
N ILE A 107 -17.10 -1.46 10.36
CA ILE A 107 -16.29 -2.37 9.56
C ILE A 107 -16.04 -3.62 10.40
N ILE A 108 -16.24 -4.79 9.82
CA ILE A 108 -15.80 -6.07 10.40
C ILE A 108 -14.36 -6.30 9.91
N ASP A 109 -13.46 -6.57 10.83
CA ASP A 109 -12.13 -7.07 10.54
C ASP A 109 -12.13 -8.61 10.66
N LEU A 110 -11.95 -9.27 9.53
CA LEU A 110 -11.95 -10.73 9.44
C LEU A 110 -10.69 -11.37 10.05
N VAL A 111 -9.62 -10.61 10.20
CA VAL A 111 -8.34 -11.08 10.77
C VAL A 111 -8.46 -11.16 12.28
N SER A 112 -8.85 -10.08 12.95
CA SER A 112 -9.05 -10.03 14.40
C SER A 112 -10.40 -10.61 14.85
N ASN A 113 -11.32 -10.85 13.91
CA ASN A 113 -12.69 -11.31 14.14
C ASN A 113 -13.50 -10.39 15.06
N LYS A 114 -13.40 -9.08 14.81
CA LYS A 114 -14.04 -8.02 15.58
C LYS A 114 -14.75 -7.01 14.66
N ALA A 115 -15.65 -6.24 15.24
CA ALA A 115 -16.27 -5.08 14.59
C ALA A 115 -15.66 -3.77 15.13
N TYR A 116 -15.48 -2.81 14.24
CA TYR A 116 -15.11 -1.42 14.55
C TYR A 116 -16.30 -0.53 14.20
N LEU A 117 -16.95 0.00 15.24
CA LEU A 117 -18.15 0.85 15.09
C LEU A 117 -17.78 2.31 15.21
N TYR A 118 -18.24 3.13 14.28
CA TYR A 118 -18.02 4.57 14.27
C TYR A 118 -19.17 5.28 14.96
N LYS A 119 -18.89 5.92 16.08
CA LYS A 119 -19.90 6.59 16.95
C LYS A 119 -20.21 8.03 16.52
N ASN A 120 -19.38 8.59 15.65
CA ASN A 120 -19.58 9.96 15.14
C ASN A 120 -19.39 10.03 13.62
N ASP A 121 -19.92 11.09 13.01
CA ASP A 121 -19.82 11.33 11.57
C ASP A 121 -18.41 11.71 11.09
N LEU A 122 -17.53 12.10 12.01
CA LEU A 122 -16.14 12.47 11.71
C LEU A 122 -15.20 11.26 11.69
N GLY A 123 -15.70 10.05 12.03
CA GLY A 123 -14.89 8.83 12.03
C GLY A 123 -13.72 8.86 13.03
N THR A 124 -13.78 9.71 14.06
CA THR A 124 -12.73 9.84 15.07
C THR A 124 -13.00 9.08 16.36
N ASP A 125 -14.26 8.71 16.59
CA ASP A 125 -14.69 7.91 17.74
C ASP A 125 -15.01 6.50 17.26
N ILE A 126 -14.10 5.57 17.56
CA ILE A 126 -14.13 4.18 17.10
C ILE A 126 -14.23 3.28 18.32
N GLU A 127 -15.22 2.42 18.34
CA GLU A 127 -15.42 1.40 19.37
C GLU A 127 -15.20 0.00 18.81
N GLU A 128 -14.33 -0.78 19.46
CA GLU A 128 -14.27 -2.21 19.21
C GLU A 128 -15.49 -2.90 19.82
N ALA A 129 -16.14 -3.76 19.07
CA ALA A 129 -17.34 -4.49 19.47
C ALA A 129 -17.32 -5.91 18.91
N PRO A 130 -18.13 -6.82 19.50
CA PRO A 130 -18.43 -8.10 18.85
C PRO A 130 -19.10 -7.88 17.50
N ILE A 131 -18.91 -8.85 16.59
CA ILE A 131 -19.60 -8.84 15.30
C ILE A 131 -21.11 -8.88 15.52
N PRO A 132 -21.90 -8.00 14.88
CA PRO A 132 -23.35 -8.01 14.98
C PRO A 132 -23.96 -9.37 14.62
N ASP A 133 -25.00 -9.81 15.34
CA ASP A 133 -25.58 -11.13 15.16
C ASP A 133 -26.08 -11.40 13.73
N ASP A 134 -26.63 -10.39 13.07
CA ASP A 134 -27.09 -10.44 11.68
C ASP A 134 -25.97 -10.51 10.63
N MET A 135 -24.74 -10.26 11.06
CA MET A 135 -23.54 -10.30 10.19
C MET A 135 -22.65 -11.52 10.47
N LYS A 136 -22.95 -12.32 11.49
CA LYS A 136 -22.08 -13.46 11.90
C LYS A 136 -21.93 -14.49 10.79
N ASP A 137 -23.01 -14.95 10.18
CA ASP A 137 -22.95 -15.98 9.14
C ASP A 137 -22.12 -15.51 7.94
N LEU A 138 -22.31 -14.26 7.51
CA LEU A 138 -21.55 -13.67 6.43
C LEU A 138 -20.07 -13.51 6.81
N SER A 139 -19.80 -13.06 8.02
CA SER A 139 -18.44 -12.91 8.53
C SER A 139 -17.71 -14.26 8.61
N ASP A 140 -18.36 -15.29 9.12
CA ASP A 140 -17.80 -16.63 9.23
C ASP A 140 -17.50 -17.23 7.85
N GLU A 141 -18.41 -17.04 6.88
CA GLU A 141 -18.18 -17.45 5.48
C GLU A 141 -16.94 -16.79 4.89
N TRP A 142 -16.80 -15.46 5.00
CA TRP A 142 -15.69 -14.75 4.42
C TRP A 142 -14.37 -14.96 5.18
N ARG A 143 -14.44 -15.16 6.51
CA ARG A 143 -13.27 -15.54 7.29
C ARG A 143 -12.76 -16.93 6.89
N SER A 144 -13.64 -17.89 6.66
CA SER A 144 -13.25 -19.22 6.16
C SER A 144 -12.57 -19.12 4.79
N LYS A 145 -13.12 -18.35 3.86
CA LYS A 145 -12.49 -18.10 2.54
C LYS A 145 -11.13 -17.43 2.67
N LEU A 146 -10.96 -16.51 3.63
CA LEU A 146 -9.67 -15.89 3.91
C LEU A 146 -8.66 -16.94 4.41
N MET A 147 -9.04 -17.76 5.38
CA MET A 147 -8.17 -18.82 5.93
C MET A 147 -7.76 -19.83 4.87
N GLU A 148 -8.70 -20.29 4.04
CA GLU A 148 -8.43 -21.18 2.90
C GLU A 148 -7.43 -20.58 1.93
N SER A 149 -7.65 -19.33 1.51
CA SER A 149 -6.78 -18.63 0.55
C SER A 149 -5.35 -18.44 1.06
N ILE A 150 -5.17 -18.28 2.36
CA ILE A 150 -3.85 -18.16 2.98
C ILE A 150 -3.20 -19.53 3.14
N ALA A 151 -3.95 -20.53 3.61
CA ALA A 151 -3.45 -21.87 3.82
C ALA A 151 -2.98 -22.53 2.51
N GLU A 152 -3.62 -22.25 1.38
CA GLU A 152 -3.21 -22.78 0.06
C GLU A 152 -1.75 -22.45 -0.33
N ASN A 153 -1.16 -21.42 0.25
CA ASN A 153 0.19 -20.96 -0.07
C ASN A 153 1.26 -21.43 0.95
N ASP A 154 0.87 -22.14 2.01
CA ASP A 154 1.76 -22.53 3.12
C ASP A 154 1.40 -23.92 3.63
N GLU A 155 2.33 -24.88 3.49
CA GLU A 155 2.11 -26.28 3.89
C GLU A 155 1.84 -26.43 5.39
N ASP A 156 2.49 -25.64 6.23
CA ASP A 156 2.31 -25.68 7.68
C ASP A 156 0.93 -25.11 8.07
N LEU A 157 0.48 -24.05 7.42
CA LEU A 157 -0.82 -23.44 7.65
C LEU A 157 -1.96 -24.31 7.15
N ILE A 158 -1.80 -25.02 6.03
CA ILE A 158 -2.83 -25.93 5.55
C ILE A 158 -3.04 -27.12 6.51
N GLU A 159 -1.97 -27.65 7.10
CA GLU A 159 -2.06 -28.70 8.09
C GLU A 159 -2.82 -28.24 9.33
N VAL A 160 -2.45 -27.07 9.88
CA VAL A 160 -3.14 -26.47 11.04
C VAL A 160 -4.63 -26.21 10.74
N PHE A 161 -4.93 -25.68 9.55
CA PHE A 161 -6.31 -25.39 9.16
C PHE A 161 -7.15 -26.66 9.00
N LEU A 162 -6.58 -27.72 8.41
CA LEU A 162 -7.26 -29.01 8.26
C LEU A 162 -7.50 -29.70 9.60
N GLU A 163 -6.57 -29.59 10.56
CA GLU A 163 -6.71 -30.20 11.87
C GLU A 163 -7.65 -29.44 12.80
N LYS A 164 -7.57 -28.11 12.84
CA LYS A 164 -8.28 -27.26 13.81
C LYS A 164 -9.50 -26.55 13.25
N GLY A 165 -9.61 -26.42 11.93
CA GLY A 165 -10.65 -25.63 11.26
C GLY A 165 -10.46 -24.12 11.41
N GLU A 166 -9.40 -23.66 12.09
CA GLU A 166 -9.13 -22.26 12.40
C GLU A 166 -7.64 -21.93 12.35
N LEU A 167 -7.33 -20.67 11.97
CA LEU A 167 -6.01 -20.05 12.09
C LEU A 167 -6.08 -18.92 13.12
N SER A 168 -5.02 -18.76 13.91
CA SER A 168 -4.90 -17.64 14.85
C SER A 168 -4.75 -16.31 14.13
N GLU A 169 -5.02 -15.21 14.81
CA GLU A 169 -4.81 -13.85 14.27
C GLU A 169 -3.37 -13.64 13.79
N GLU A 170 -2.38 -14.11 14.55
CA GLU A 170 -0.97 -14.02 14.20
C GLU A 170 -0.64 -14.84 12.94
N GLN A 171 -1.15 -16.06 12.83
CA GLN A 171 -1.00 -16.88 11.63
C GLN A 171 -1.64 -16.23 10.42
N LEU A 172 -2.83 -15.63 10.56
CA LEU A 172 -3.50 -14.89 9.51
C LEU A 172 -2.68 -13.67 9.08
N LYS A 173 -2.21 -12.84 10.02
CA LYS A 173 -1.37 -11.66 9.70
C LYS A 173 -0.10 -12.03 8.95
N ASN A 174 0.62 -13.04 9.44
CA ASN A 174 1.85 -13.51 8.80
C ASN A 174 1.56 -14.10 7.41
N GLY A 175 0.51 -14.92 7.29
CA GLY A 175 0.11 -15.51 6.02
C GLY A 175 -0.36 -14.49 4.98
N ILE A 176 -1.10 -13.46 5.39
CA ILE A 176 -1.48 -12.35 4.49
C ILE A 176 -0.23 -11.61 4.02
N ARG A 177 0.67 -11.24 4.95
CA ARG A 177 1.91 -10.54 4.58
C ARG A 177 2.76 -11.35 3.60
N GLU A 178 2.98 -12.62 3.88
CA GLU A 178 3.72 -13.51 2.98
C GLU A 178 3.01 -13.67 1.64
N GLY A 179 1.69 -13.83 1.64
CA GLY A 179 0.87 -13.86 0.44
C GLY A 179 1.04 -12.61 -0.42
N VAL A 180 1.05 -11.43 0.18
CA VAL A 180 1.28 -10.14 -0.52
C VAL A 180 2.69 -10.06 -1.08
N LEU A 181 3.70 -10.44 -0.30
CA LEU A 181 5.11 -10.30 -0.69
C LEU A 181 5.54 -11.32 -1.75
N LYS A 182 5.03 -12.54 -1.70
CA LYS A 182 5.55 -13.68 -2.49
C LYS A 182 4.55 -14.25 -3.49
N HIS A 183 3.25 -14.19 -3.20
CA HIS A 183 2.22 -14.97 -3.92
C HIS A 183 1.18 -14.10 -4.65
N GLY A 184 1.37 -12.78 -4.68
CA GLY A 184 0.47 -11.87 -5.39
C GLY A 184 -0.93 -11.80 -4.77
N LEU A 185 -1.08 -12.14 -3.49
CA LEU A 185 -2.30 -11.95 -2.73
C LEU A 185 -2.62 -10.45 -2.65
N VAL A 186 -3.88 -10.09 -2.83
CA VAL A 186 -4.34 -8.71 -2.78
C VAL A 186 -5.40 -8.57 -1.69
N PRO A 187 -5.02 -8.12 -0.47
CA PRO A 187 -5.98 -7.85 0.59
C PRO A 187 -6.93 -6.73 0.20
N MET A 188 -8.22 -6.93 0.48
CA MET A 188 -9.25 -5.93 0.21
C MET A 188 -9.83 -5.37 1.50
N LEU A 189 -9.82 -4.04 1.58
CA LEU A 189 -10.38 -3.24 2.66
C LEU A 189 -11.52 -2.37 2.14
N CYS A 190 -12.33 -1.83 3.05
CA CYS A 190 -13.44 -0.96 2.70
C CYS A 190 -13.57 0.22 3.65
N GLY A 191 -14.28 1.26 3.19
CA GLY A 191 -14.56 2.42 4.01
C GLY A 191 -15.02 3.65 3.23
N SER A 192 -14.98 4.79 3.91
CA SER A 192 -15.23 6.10 3.33
C SER A 192 -14.15 7.08 3.82
N ALA A 193 -13.21 7.43 2.95
CA ALA A 193 -12.15 8.37 3.27
C ALA A 193 -12.72 9.76 3.62
N PHE A 194 -13.78 10.19 2.95
CA PHE A 194 -14.46 11.47 3.22
C PHE A 194 -15.06 11.53 4.63
N LYS A 195 -15.58 10.40 5.12
CA LYS A 195 -16.13 10.25 6.47
C LYS A 195 -15.08 9.78 7.48
N ASN A 196 -13.83 9.65 7.08
CA ASN A 196 -12.73 9.10 7.88
C ASN A 196 -13.06 7.71 8.48
N LYS A 197 -13.93 6.93 7.83
CA LYS A 197 -14.29 5.58 8.26
C LYS A 197 -13.43 4.55 7.53
N GLY A 198 -12.64 3.77 8.27
CA GLY A 198 -11.73 2.74 7.75
C GLY A 198 -10.32 3.22 7.43
N VAL A 199 -10.02 4.53 7.51
CA VAL A 199 -8.69 5.07 7.15
C VAL A 199 -7.62 4.58 8.11
N GLN A 200 -7.90 4.52 9.41
CA GLN A 200 -6.97 4.02 10.43
C GLN A 200 -6.63 2.55 10.18
N LEU A 201 -7.63 1.74 9.84
CA LEU A 201 -7.44 0.32 9.52
C LEU A 201 -6.65 0.12 8.22
N VAL A 202 -6.73 1.06 7.26
CA VAL A 202 -5.86 1.05 6.07
C VAL A 202 -4.42 1.32 6.46
N LEU A 203 -4.16 2.25 7.37
CA LEU A 203 -2.80 2.53 7.85
C LEU A 203 -2.21 1.35 8.63
N ASP A 204 -3.03 0.68 9.46
CA ASP A 204 -2.64 -0.57 10.11
C ASP A 204 -2.26 -1.63 9.08
N ALA A 205 -3.08 -1.83 8.05
CA ALA A 205 -2.84 -2.79 6.98
C ALA A 205 -1.60 -2.46 6.14
N VAL A 206 -1.27 -1.17 5.95
CA VAL A 206 0.00 -0.77 5.30
C VAL A 206 1.18 -1.27 6.08
N VAL A 207 1.18 -1.07 7.40
CA VAL A 207 2.27 -1.51 8.29
C VAL A 207 2.33 -3.04 8.35
N ASP A 208 1.18 -3.70 8.47
CA ASP A 208 1.11 -5.15 8.65
C ASP A 208 1.43 -5.92 7.35
N TYR A 209 1.00 -5.45 6.18
CA TYR A 209 0.96 -6.27 4.96
C TYR A 209 1.77 -5.76 3.78
N LEU A 210 1.98 -4.45 3.61
CA LEU A 210 2.80 -3.96 2.51
C LEU A 210 4.29 -4.04 2.84
N PRO A 211 5.16 -4.23 1.83
CA PRO A 211 6.59 -4.33 2.06
C PRO A 211 7.20 -3.02 2.55
N ALA A 212 8.14 -3.15 3.47
CA ALA A 212 9.11 -2.09 3.75
C ALA A 212 10.25 -2.12 2.73
N PRO A 213 11.07 -1.06 2.62
CA PRO A 213 12.21 -1.04 1.70
C PRO A 213 13.19 -2.20 1.84
N VAL A 214 13.26 -2.80 3.03
CA VAL A 214 14.09 -3.98 3.31
C VAL A 214 13.50 -5.30 2.84
N ASP A 215 12.19 -5.34 2.58
CA ASP A 215 11.47 -6.53 2.10
C ASP A 215 11.49 -6.65 0.59
N VAL A 216 11.73 -5.55 -0.13
CA VAL A 216 11.80 -5.54 -1.59
C VAL A 216 13.18 -6.01 -2.07
N LYS A 217 13.23 -6.51 -3.31
CA LYS A 217 14.50 -6.93 -3.90
C LYS A 217 15.48 -5.76 -3.97
N PRO A 218 16.76 -5.99 -3.62
CA PRO A 218 17.81 -4.99 -3.79
C PRO A 218 17.84 -4.43 -5.20
N ILE A 219 18.12 -3.13 -5.35
CA ILE A 219 18.24 -2.51 -6.67
C ILE A 219 19.48 -3.03 -7.39
N GLN A 220 19.30 -3.38 -8.67
CA GLN A 220 20.41 -3.79 -9.55
C GLN A 220 20.81 -2.61 -10.43
N GLY A 221 22.11 -2.48 -10.66
CA GLY A 221 22.68 -1.43 -11.48
C GLY A 221 23.98 -1.85 -12.13
N ILE A 222 24.53 -0.96 -12.96
CA ILE A 222 25.80 -1.17 -13.65
C ILE A 222 26.81 -0.13 -13.15
N LEU A 223 27.95 -0.59 -12.67
CA LEU A 223 29.06 0.25 -12.26
C LEU A 223 29.72 0.92 -13.49
N PRO A 224 30.50 2.02 -13.30
CA PRO A 224 31.22 2.66 -14.39
C PRO A 224 32.17 1.75 -15.16
N ASN A 225 32.64 0.67 -14.54
CA ASN A 225 33.48 -0.36 -15.17
C ASN A 225 32.71 -1.43 -15.96
N GLY A 226 31.37 -1.27 -16.11
CA GLY A 226 30.49 -2.19 -16.84
C GLY A 226 30.08 -3.45 -16.05
N LYS A 227 30.50 -3.61 -14.80
CA LYS A 227 30.08 -4.75 -13.98
C LYS A 227 28.72 -4.50 -13.34
N GLU A 228 27.90 -5.53 -13.29
CA GLU A 228 26.67 -5.51 -12.51
C GLU A 228 26.98 -5.43 -11.02
N ASP A 229 26.15 -4.71 -10.29
CA ASP A 229 26.23 -4.54 -8.85
C ASP A 229 24.84 -4.45 -8.24
N ILE A 230 24.71 -4.83 -6.97
CA ILE A 230 23.48 -4.87 -6.22
C ILE A 230 23.60 -3.93 -5.03
N ARG A 231 22.56 -3.14 -4.77
CA ARG A 231 22.48 -2.25 -3.59
C ARG A 231 21.31 -2.67 -2.73
N PRO A 232 21.59 -3.22 -1.52
CA PRO A 232 20.55 -3.48 -0.52
C PRO A 232 20.07 -2.18 0.10
N SER A 233 18.87 -2.18 0.67
CA SER A 233 18.36 -1.07 1.46
C SER A 233 19.04 -1.04 2.83
N ASP A 234 20.24 -0.43 2.86
CA ASP A 234 21.13 -0.38 4.01
C ASP A 234 21.90 0.95 4.00
N ASP A 235 21.88 1.65 5.12
CA ASP A 235 22.58 2.94 5.29
C ASP A 235 24.11 2.80 5.21
N SER A 236 24.64 1.63 5.57
CA SER A 236 26.09 1.34 5.50
C SER A 236 26.57 0.98 4.09
N ALA A 237 25.66 0.68 3.17
CA ALA A 237 25.99 0.37 1.78
C ALA A 237 26.41 1.64 1.01
N PRO A 238 27.16 1.51 -0.11
CA PRO A 238 27.45 2.63 -0.96
C PRO A 238 26.19 3.34 -1.44
N PHE A 239 26.22 4.68 -1.47
CA PHE A 239 25.09 5.50 -1.90
C PHE A 239 24.59 5.12 -3.29
N SER A 240 23.28 4.94 -3.40
CA SER A 240 22.57 4.87 -4.68
C SER A 240 21.15 5.43 -4.55
N ALA A 241 20.74 6.21 -5.55
CA ALA A 241 19.43 6.84 -5.58
C ALA A 241 18.95 7.05 -7.01
N LEU A 242 17.64 7.20 -7.19
CA LEU A 242 17.02 7.53 -8.46
C LEU A 242 16.28 8.87 -8.36
N ALA A 243 16.67 9.83 -9.19
CA ALA A 243 15.89 11.04 -9.43
C ALA A 243 14.77 10.71 -10.43
N PHE A 244 13.52 10.61 -9.96
CA PHE A 244 12.40 10.10 -10.76
C PHE A 244 11.42 11.19 -11.23
N LYS A 245 11.42 12.36 -10.57
CA LYS A 245 10.56 13.48 -10.94
C LYS A 245 11.26 14.82 -10.67
N VAL A 246 11.11 15.77 -11.58
CA VAL A 246 11.56 17.15 -11.39
C VAL A 246 10.36 18.07 -11.54
N MET A 247 10.16 18.94 -10.56
CA MET A 247 9.16 20.01 -10.61
C MET A 247 9.83 21.36 -10.55
N SER A 248 9.27 22.33 -11.26
CA SER A 248 9.66 23.74 -11.14
C SER A 248 8.53 24.48 -10.46
N ASP A 249 8.87 25.24 -9.44
CA ASP A 249 7.94 26.10 -8.72
C ASP A 249 8.52 27.53 -8.58
N PRO A 250 7.80 28.48 -7.98
CA PRO A 250 8.31 29.84 -7.78
C PRO A 250 9.60 29.94 -6.97
N TYR A 251 9.94 28.90 -6.20
CA TYR A 251 11.13 28.84 -5.35
C TYR A 251 12.31 28.10 -5.99
N GLY A 252 12.14 27.61 -7.23
CA GLY A 252 13.19 26.93 -7.98
C GLY A 252 12.82 25.51 -8.47
N LYS A 253 13.85 24.71 -8.74
CA LYS A 253 13.66 23.32 -9.15
C LYS A 253 13.73 22.40 -7.95
N LEU A 254 12.73 21.54 -7.80
CA LEU A 254 12.67 20.47 -6.82
C LEU A 254 12.82 19.13 -7.53
N THR A 255 13.82 18.34 -7.11
CA THR A 255 14.06 16.99 -7.64
C THR A 255 13.63 15.96 -6.61
N PHE A 256 12.69 15.11 -6.98
CA PHE A 256 12.25 13.99 -6.15
C PHE A 256 13.19 12.81 -6.34
N VAL A 257 13.64 12.26 -5.23
CA VAL A 257 14.66 11.21 -5.19
C VAL A 257 14.16 10.04 -4.36
N ARG A 258 14.34 8.83 -4.88
CA ARG A 258 14.21 7.59 -4.11
C ARG A 258 15.60 7.14 -3.69
N MET A 259 15.82 7.03 -2.40
CA MET A 259 17.04 6.47 -1.82
C MET A 259 16.97 4.95 -1.81
N TYR A 260 17.91 4.29 -2.46
CA TYR A 260 17.98 2.81 -2.43
C TYR A 260 19.00 2.31 -1.42
N SER A 261 20.14 2.99 -1.26
CA SER A 261 21.18 2.59 -0.31
C SER A 261 22.03 3.77 0.12
N GLY A 262 22.69 3.63 1.26
CA GLY A 262 23.56 4.64 1.83
C GLY A 262 22.83 5.83 2.44
N VAL A 263 23.57 6.85 2.77
CA VAL A 263 23.10 8.11 3.37
C VAL A 263 23.49 9.27 2.47
N LEU A 264 22.54 10.16 2.21
CA LEU A 264 22.75 11.41 1.49
C LEU A 264 22.71 12.58 2.47
N SER A 265 23.83 13.29 2.62
CA SER A 265 23.90 14.42 3.54
C SER A 265 23.85 15.76 2.80
N LYS A 266 23.23 16.75 3.43
CA LYS A 266 23.23 18.15 2.99
C LYS A 266 24.67 18.66 2.83
N GLY A 267 24.93 19.36 1.75
CA GLY A 267 26.26 19.89 1.42
C GLY A 267 27.22 18.89 0.77
N SER A 268 26.86 17.61 0.68
CA SER A 268 27.68 16.59 0.03
C SER A 268 27.64 16.69 -1.51
N TYR A 269 28.51 15.89 -2.14
CA TYR A 269 28.55 15.74 -3.58
C TYR A 269 28.15 14.33 -3.99
N VAL A 270 27.38 14.22 -5.07
CA VAL A 270 26.99 12.95 -5.68
C VAL A 270 27.44 12.91 -7.14
N MET A 271 27.63 11.71 -7.66
CA MET A 271 27.85 11.50 -9.08
C MET A 271 26.49 11.33 -9.79
N ASN A 272 26.18 12.20 -10.72
CA ASN A 272 25.07 12.01 -11.63
C ASN A 272 25.55 11.15 -12.81
N SER A 273 25.20 9.86 -12.78
CA SER A 273 25.63 8.89 -13.80
C SER A 273 25.05 9.15 -15.18
N THR A 274 23.92 9.85 -15.29
CA THR A 274 23.31 10.21 -16.58
C THR A 274 24.09 11.33 -17.27
N LYS A 275 24.61 12.30 -16.49
CA LYS A 275 25.36 13.46 -17.01
C LYS A 275 26.87 13.29 -16.93
N ASP A 276 27.34 12.22 -16.28
CA ASP A 276 28.74 12.00 -15.94
C ASP A 276 29.37 13.21 -15.24
N ALA A 277 28.68 13.76 -14.25
CA ALA A 277 29.07 14.99 -13.56
C ALA A 277 28.82 14.92 -12.06
N LYS A 278 29.71 15.57 -11.28
CA LYS A 278 29.47 15.76 -9.84
C LYS A 278 28.46 16.89 -9.64
N GLU A 279 27.46 16.62 -8.82
CA GLU A 279 26.44 17.59 -8.41
C GLU A 279 26.51 17.81 -6.90
N ARG A 280 26.40 19.07 -6.47
CA ARG A 280 26.33 19.41 -5.05
C ARG A 280 24.91 19.39 -4.56
N ILE A 281 24.67 18.72 -3.45
CA ILE A 281 23.39 18.67 -2.75
C ILE A 281 23.34 19.84 -1.77
N SER A 282 22.68 20.93 -2.16
CA SER A 282 22.63 22.13 -1.32
C SER A 282 21.58 22.05 -0.22
N ARG A 283 20.43 21.48 -0.52
CA ARG A 283 19.29 21.35 0.44
C ARG A 283 18.62 20.01 0.26
N LEU A 284 18.15 19.44 1.37
CA LEU A 284 17.32 18.25 1.42
C LEU A 284 16.01 18.59 2.11
N VAL A 285 14.89 18.14 1.55
CA VAL A 285 13.57 18.42 2.08
C VAL A 285 12.69 17.16 2.05
N ILE A 286 11.88 17.00 3.07
CA ILE A 286 10.77 16.04 3.10
C ILE A 286 9.47 16.82 2.91
N LEU A 287 8.59 16.33 2.04
CA LEU A 287 7.29 16.95 1.82
C LEU A 287 6.24 16.31 2.74
N LYS A 288 5.50 17.16 3.45
CA LYS A 288 4.30 16.82 4.21
C LYS A 288 3.15 17.64 3.64
N ALA A 289 2.41 17.05 2.69
CA ALA A 289 1.45 17.77 1.86
C ALA A 289 2.11 18.95 1.12
N ASP A 290 1.76 20.19 1.43
CA ASP A 290 2.32 21.44 0.87
C ASP A 290 3.48 22.02 1.70
N GLU A 291 3.71 21.48 2.89
CA GLU A 291 4.80 21.91 3.76
C GLU A 291 6.13 21.26 3.37
N ARG A 292 7.22 22.03 3.49
CA ARG A 292 8.60 21.58 3.26
C ARG A 292 9.36 21.59 4.57
N GLU A 293 9.77 20.42 5.00
CA GLU A 293 10.64 20.25 6.16
C GLU A 293 12.09 20.05 5.69
N GLU A 294 12.99 20.97 6.05
CA GLU A 294 14.43 20.77 5.78
C GLU A 294 14.98 19.69 6.70
N VAL A 295 15.79 18.81 6.11
CA VAL A 295 16.48 17.73 6.82
C VAL A 295 17.98 17.76 6.49
N ASP A 296 18.78 17.24 7.38
CA ASP A 296 20.23 17.21 7.18
C ASP A 296 20.71 15.99 6.40
N GLU A 297 19.91 14.92 6.41
CA GLU A 297 20.22 13.67 5.72
C GLU A 297 18.96 12.93 5.24
N LEU A 298 19.12 12.13 4.18
CA LEU A 298 18.19 11.10 3.73
C LEU A 298 18.87 9.74 3.81
N ARG A 299 18.09 8.70 4.11
CA ARG A 299 18.58 7.34 4.34
C ARG A 299 18.01 6.35 3.35
N ALA A 300 18.56 5.16 3.31
CA ALA A 300 18.02 4.06 2.51
C ALA A 300 16.53 3.86 2.78
N GLY A 301 15.71 3.85 1.72
CA GLY A 301 14.24 3.75 1.81
C GLY A 301 13.48 5.07 1.77
N ASP A 302 14.15 6.23 1.88
CA ASP A 302 13.53 7.56 1.74
C ASP A 302 13.11 7.88 0.30
#